data_5ac520c48c3d11e57ed82eadfe6cd183
#
_entry.id   5ac520c48c3d11e57ed82eadfe6cd183
#
_cell.length_a   1.000
_cell.length_b   1.000
_cell.length_c   1.000
_cell.angle_alpha   90.00
_cell.angle_beta   90.00
_cell.angle_gamma   90.00
#
_symmetry.space_group_name_H-M   'P 1'
#
loop_
_entity.id
_entity.type
_entity.pdbx_description
1 polymer ?
#
loop_
_entity_poly.entity_id
_entity_poly.type
_entity_poly.pdbx_seq_one_letter_code
_entity_poly.pdbx_strand_id
1 'polypeptide(L)'
;MALTIDELKIQIQSDEHRQLELKKTTGELKDGMHSACAFLNTEGGWLIFGVAPKSLKIQGQQVTDNTQREIAQALSYMEPQVDVRVEYIDIPDRPDHKVIAMHFDGWAWGMVPYTYHGCPYYKVESTTKEMPRDMYEERLRRS
;
A
#
# COMPACT_ATOMS: atom_id res chain seq x y z
N MET A 1 -7.59 11.52 9.93
CA MET A 1 -8.51 12.31 9.10
C MET A 1 -8.74 11.60 7.76
N ALA A 2 -9.99 11.51 7.34
CA ALA A 2 -10.30 10.79 6.11
C ALA A 2 -9.84 11.56 4.87
N LEU A 3 -9.31 10.86 3.89
CA LEU A 3 -8.88 11.44 2.62
C LEU A 3 -10.11 11.70 1.75
N THR A 4 -10.20 12.89 1.18
CA THR A 4 -11.28 13.24 0.24
C THR A 4 -10.84 12.97 -1.19
N ILE A 5 -11.81 12.98 -2.13
CA ILE A 5 -11.49 12.78 -3.54
C ILE A 5 -10.55 13.88 -4.05
N ASP A 6 -10.71 15.11 -3.58
CA ASP A 6 -9.85 16.21 -4.01
C ASP A 6 -8.42 16.04 -3.48
N GLU A 7 -8.29 15.61 -2.24
CA GLU A 7 -6.97 15.31 -1.66
C GLU A 7 -6.33 14.13 -2.37
N LEU A 8 -7.14 13.11 -2.75
CA LEU A 8 -6.66 11.98 -3.52
C LEU A 8 -6.09 12.44 -4.87
N LYS A 9 -6.79 13.34 -5.56
CA LYS A 9 -6.32 13.88 -6.84
C LYS A 9 -4.97 14.56 -6.72
N ILE A 10 -4.71 15.21 -5.61
CA ILE A 10 -3.41 15.83 -5.34
C ILE A 10 -2.35 14.75 -5.14
N GLN A 11 -2.65 13.69 -4.41
CA GLN A 11 -1.72 12.59 -4.14
C GLN A 11 -1.31 11.88 -5.43
N ILE A 12 -2.21 11.74 -6.39
CA ILE A 12 -1.97 10.97 -7.61
C ILE A 12 -1.68 11.86 -8.82
N GLN A 13 -1.12 13.05 -8.63
CA GLN A 13 -0.82 13.97 -9.74
C GLN A 13 0.12 13.38 -10.78
N SER A 14 0.91 12.39 -10.40
CA SER A 14 1.79 11.66 -11.30
C SER A 14 1.56 10.16 -11.13
N ASP A 15 2.08 9.38 -12.09
CA ASP A 15 2.04 7.92 -12.00
C ASP A 15 2.87 7.44 -10.80
N GLU A 16 2.92 6.12 -10.60
CA GLU A 16 3.61 5.50 -9.47
C GLU A 16 5.03 6.04 -9.28
N HIS A 17 5.43 6.19 -8.04
CA HIS A 17 6.77 6.58 -7.63
C HIS A 17 7.09 5.89 -6.30
N ARG A 18 8.24 6.21 -5.69
CA ARG A 18 8.74 5.52 -4.48
C ARG A 18 7.72 5.45 -3.34
N GLN A 19 6.81 6.43 -3.25
CA GLN A 19 5.85 6.54 -2.15
C GLN A 19 4.40 6.45 -2.62
N LEU A 20 4.19 5.97 -3.83
CA LEU A 20 2.84 5.85 -4.39
C LEU A 20 2.73 4.60 -5.25
N GLU A 21 1.78 3.75 -4.93
CA GLU A 21 1.47 2.54 -5.69
C GLU A 21 -0.01 2.56 -6.05
N LEU A 22 -0.32 2.48 -7.34
CA LEU A 22 -1.69 2.52 -7.85
C LEU A 22 -2.07 1.17 -8.43
N LYS A 23 -3.26 0.69 -8.06
CA LYS A 23 -3.85 -0.54 -8.56
C LYS A 23 -5.27 -0.26 -8.99
N LYS A 24 -5.73 -0.92 -10.06
CA LYS A 24 -7.09 -0.70 -10.55
C LYS A 24 -8.14 -1.23 -9.58
N THR A 25 -7.92 -2.42 -9.04
CA THR A 25 -8.87 -3.06 -8.11
C THR A 25 -8.12 -3.93 -7.12
N THR A 26 -8.85 -4.42 -6.11
CA THR A 26 -8.34 -5.40 -5.15
C THR A 26 -8.11 -6.77 -5.76
N GLY A 27 -8.37 -6.94 -7.07
CA GLY A 27 -7.88 -8.11 -7.80
C GLY A 27 -6.37 -8.21 -7.79
N GLU A 28 -5.67 -7.08 -7.54
CA GLU A 28 -4.22 -7.02 -7.42
C GLU A 28 -3.76 -6.83 -5.97
N LEU A 29 -4.56 -7.29 -5.02
CA LEU A 29 -4.30 -7.10 -3.59
C LEU A 29 -2.96 -7.70 -3.16
N LYS A 30 -2.62 -8.88 -3.68
CA LYS A 30 -1.35 -9.54 -3.33
C LYS A 30 -0.14 -8.68 -3.72
N ASP A 31 -0.11 -8.21 -4.97
CA ASP A 31 0.96 -7.31 -5.43
C ASP A 31 0.97 -6.02 -4.60
N GLY A 32 -0.21 -5.50 -4.29
CA GLY A 32 -0.33 -4.32 -3.44
C GLY A 32 0.29 -4.53 -2.07
N MET A 33 0.10 -5.70 -1.48
CA MET A 33 0.68 -6.01 -0.16
C MET A 33 2.20 -6.11 -0.22
N HIS A 34 2.77 -6.62 -1.31
CA HIS A 34 4.23 -6.62 -1.49
C HIS A 34 4.75 -5.17 -1.49
N SER A 35 4.07 -4.28 -2.19
CA SER A 35 4.43 -2.86 -2.20
C SER A 35 4.24 -2.22 -0.82
N ALA A 36 3.19 -2.59 -0.10
CA ALA A 36 2.96 -2.11 1.27
C ALA A 36 4.13 -2.50 2.18
N CYS A 37 4.57 -3.76 2.11
CA CYS A 37 5.73 -4.22 2.86
C CYS A 37 6.97 -3.41 2.48
N ALA A 38 7.14 -3.14 1.19
CA ALA A 38 8.27 -2.34 0.71
C ALA A 38 8.22 -0.91 1.25
N PHE A 39 7.03 -0.30 1.33
CA PHE A 39 6.87 1.02 1.95
C PHE A 39 7.30 1.00 3.41
N LEU A 40 6.87 0.00 4.15
CA LEU A 40 7.20 -0.15 5.56
C LEU A 40 8.72 -0.31 5.79
N ASN A 41 9.43 -0.81 4.80
CA ASN A 41 10.87 -1.00 4.87
C ASN A 41 11.68 0.13 4.23
N THR A 42 11.03 1.14 3.69
CA THR A 42 11.73 2.27 3.06
C THR A 42 11.18 3.60 3.57
N GLU A 43 10.57 4.40 2.73
CA GLU A 43 10.16 5.75 3.09
C GLU A 43 8.68 5.87 3.45
N GLY A 44 7.96 4.76 3.45
CA GLY A 44 6.52 4.79 3.60
C GLY A 44 5.84 5.17 2.29
N GLY A 45 4.53 5.24 2.30
CA GLY A 45 3.81 5.64 1.10
C GLY A 45 2.34 5.24 1.11
N TRP A 46 1.71 5.51 -0.01
CA TRP A 46 0.30 5.24 -0.24
C TRP A 46 0.11 4.07 -1.20
N LEU A 47 -0.74 3.12 -0.78
CA LEU A 47 -1.24 2.05 -1.65
C LEU A 47 -2.70 2.37 -1.93
N ILE A 48 -3.05 2.53 -3.20
CA ILE A 48 -4.36 3.00 -3.60
C ILE A 48 -4.96 2.05 -4.64
N PHE A 49 -6.15 1.53 -4.36
CA PHE A 49 -6.92 0.70 -5.29
C PHE A 49 -8.08 1.51 -5.85
N GLY A 50 -8.31 1.40 -7.13
CA GLY A 50 -9.39 2.11 -7.81
C GLY A 50 -8.92 3.24 -8.70
N VAL A 51 -7.62 3.34 -8.94
CA VAL A 51 -7.03 4.34 -9.85
C VAL A 51 -6.16 3.60 -10.84
N ALA A 52 -6.37 3.86 -12.12
CA ALA A 52 -5.57 3.23 -13.18
C ALA A 52 -4.18 3.85 -13.21
N PRO A 53 -3.12 3.03 -13.16
CA PRO A 53 -1.77 3.54 -13.36
C PRO A 53 -1.65 4.18 -14.74
N LYS A 54 -0.74 5.12 -14.90
CA LYS A 54 -0.45 5.87 -16.13
C LYS A 54 -1.54 6.86 -16.51
N SER A 55 -2.77 6.41 -16.79
CA SER A 55 -3.88 7.31 -17.14
C SER A 55 -4.36 8.12 -15.95
N LEU A 56 -4.17 7.59 -14.74
CA LEU A 56 -4.61 8.18 -13.46
C LEU A 56 -6.12 8.35 -13.38
N LYS A 57 -6.85 7.57 -14.17
CA LYS A 57 -8.30 7.60 -14.15
C LYS A 57 -8.83 7.01 -12.85
N ILE A 58 -9.67 7.77 -12.15
CA ILE A 58 -10.30 7.34 -10.90
C ILE A 58 -11.57 6.57 -11.25
N GLN A 59 -11.53 5.26 -11.06
CA GLN A 59 -12.64 4.36 -11.38
C GLN A 59 -13.33 3.84 -10.13
N GLY A 60 -12.55 3.57 -9.09
CA GLY A 60 -13.07 2.94 -7.90
C GLY A 60 -13.53 1.52 -8.14
N GLN A 61 -14.14 0.95 -7.12
CA GLN A 61 -14.74 -0.37 -7.20
C GLN A 61 -15.85 -0.49 -6.15
N GLN A 62 -16.66 -1.50 -6.27
CA GLN A 62 -17.63 -1.81 -5.24
C GLN A 62 -16.90 -2.36 -4.02
N VAL A 63 -17.32 -1.92 -2.84
CA VAL A 63 -16.76 -2.37 -1.57
C VAL A 63 -17.85 -3.11 -0.81
N THR A 64 -17.66 -4.40 -0.63
CA THR A 64 -18.59 -5.26 0.10
C THR A 64 -17.94 -5.69 1.42
N ASP A 65 -18.70 -6.37 2.27
CA ASP A 65 -18.13 -6.98 3.48
C ASP A 65 -17.01 -7.95 3.12
N ASN A 66 -17.15 -8.66 2.00
CA ASN A 66 -16.11 -9.58 1.54
C ASN A 66 -14.84 -8.84 1.15
N THR A 67 -14.96 -7.68 0.48
CA THR A 67 -13.81 -6.84 0.13
C THR A 67 -13.04 -6.46 1.41
N GLN A 68 -13.78 -6.03 2.43
CA GLN A 68 -13.18 -5.61 3.70
C GLN A 68 -12.49 -6.77 4.40
N ARG A 69 -13.10 -7.97 4.37
CA ARG A 69 -12.50 -9.17 4.96
C ARG A 69 -11.22 -9.57 4.24
N GLU A 70 -11.20 -9.50 2.92
CA GLU A 70 -10.02 -9.83 2.12
C GLU A 70 -8.86 -8.89 2.44
N ILE A 71 -9.15 -7.60 2.59
CA ILE A 71 -8.12 -6.61 2.96
C ILE A 71 -7.57 -6.91 4.35
N ALA A 72 -8.45 -7.17 5.32
CA ALA A 72 -8.03 -7.49 6.68
C ALA A 72 -7.17 -8.75 6.70
N GLN A 73 -7.58 -9.78 5.97
CA GLN A 73 -6.82 -11.03 5.85
C GLN A 73 -5.45 -10.76 5.25
N ALA A 74 -5.39 -10.01 4.17
CA ALA A 74 -4.13 -9.68 3.50
C ALA A 74 -3.18 -8.95 4.45
N LEU A 75 -3.68 -7.96 5.19
CA LEU A 75 -2.86 -7.21 6.13
C LEU A 75 -2.33 -8.07 7.27
N SER A 76 -3.06 -9.14 7.63
CA SER A 76 -2.67 -10.01 8.75
C SER A 76 -1.39 -10.80 8.48
N TYR A 77 -0.95 -10.91 7.24
CA TYR A 77 0.29 -11.62 6.87
C TYR A 77 1.53 -10.73 6.97
N MET A 78 1.35 -9.46 7.32
CA MET A 78 2.48 -8.56 7.55
C MET A 78 3.07 -8.81 8.93
N GLU A 79 4.39 -8.94 9.03
CA GLU A 79 5.09 -9.12 10.30
C GLU A 79 6.24 -8.12 10.41
N PRO A 80 6.36 -7.39 11.51
CA PRO A 80 5.44 -7.31 12.65
C PRO A 80 4.05 -6.84 12.25
N GLN A 81 3.07 -7.04 13.11
CA GLN A 81 1.70 -6.55 12.85
C GLN A 81 1.70 -5.03 12.68
N VAL A 82 0.91 -4.56 11.74
CA VAL A 82 0.83 -3.13 11.44
C VAL A 82 -0.62 -2.69 11.59
N ASP A 83 -0.82 -1.55 12.23
CA ASP A 83 -2.15 -0.95 12.40
C ASP A 83 -2.34 0.05 11.28
N VAL A 84 -3.06 -0.35 10.25
CA VAL A 84 -3.28 0.47 9.06
C VAL A 84 -4.73 0.92 9.01
N ARG A 85 -4.91 2.22 8.85
CA ARG A 85 -6.23 2.77 8.61
C ARG A 85 -6.55 2.64 7.13
N VAL A 86 -7.60 1.89 6.82
CA VAL A 86 -8.06 1.72 5.44
C VAL A 86 -9.15 2.76 5.21
N GLU A 87 -8.96 3.61 4.23
CA GLU A 87 -9.91 4.67 3.91
C GLU A 87 -10.67 4.32 2.63
N TYR A 88 -11.99 4.50 2.67
CA TYR A 88 -12.89 4.27 1.55
C TYR A 88 -13.41 5.63 1.09
N ILE A 89 -12.99 6.05 -0.09
CA ILE A 89 -13.19 7.41 -0.58
C ILE A 89 -14.33 7.42 -1.60
N ASP A 90 -15.36 8.23 -1.32
CA ASP A 90 -16.50 8.36 -2.21
C ASP A 90 -16.10 9.04 -3.51
N ILE A 91 -16.70 8.58 -4.62
CA ILE A 91 -16.54 9.19 -5.92
C ILE A 91 -17.87 9.86 -6.27
N PRO A 92 -17.90 11.20 -6.40
CA PRO A 92 -19.18 11.92 -6.57
C PRO A 92 -20.05 11.42 -7.72
N ASP A 93 -19.44 11.03 -8.84
CA ASP A 93 -20.16 10.61 -10.02
C ASP A 93 -20.53 9.12 -10.00
N ARG A 94 -20.07 8.37 -9.02
CA ARG A 94 -20.24 6.92 -8.94
C ARG A 94 -20.52 6.50 -7.50
N PRO A 95 -21.77 6.71 -7.03
CA PRO A 95 -22.07 6.51 -5.59
C PRO A 95 -21.91 5.06 -5.09
N ASP A 96 -21.92 4.08 -5.99
CA ASP A 96 -21.73 2.67 -5.64
C ASP A 96 -20.26 2.22 -5.73
N HIS A 97 -19.37 3.14 -6.07
CA HIS A 97 -17.94 2.85 -6.19
C HIS A 97 -17.12 3.71 -5.23
N LYS A 98 -16.03 3.14 -4.73
CA LYS A 98 -15.12 3.84 -3.83
C LYS A 98 -13.68 3.56 -4.22
N VAL A 99 -12.80 4.51 -3.91
CA VAL A 99 -11.36 4.30 -3.97
C VAL A 99 -10.93 3.83 -2.59
N ILE A 100 -10.02 2.88 -2.55
CA ILE A 100 -9.51 2.33 -1.29
C ILE A 100 -8.07 2.80 -1.13
N ALA A 101 -7.77 3.49 -0.04
CA ALA A 101 -6.44 4.06 0.20
C ALA A 101 -5.90 3.62 1.55
N MET A 102 -4.63 3.23 1.56
CA MET A 102 -3.91 2.84 2.77
C MET A 102 -2.57 3.56 2.80
N HIS A 103 -2.24 4.14 3.96
CA HIS A 103 -0.95 4.79 4.16
C HIS A 103 -0.09 3.95 5.09
N PHE A 104 1.18 3.79 4.73
CA PHE A 104 2.16 3.03 5.51
C PHE A 104 3.31 3.94 5.90
N ASP A 105 3.69 3.88 7.18
CA ASP A 105 4.81 4.65 7.69
C ASP A 105 6.13 4.03 7.25
N GLY A 106 7.16 4.87 7.13
CA GLY A 106 8.47 4.42 6.71
C GLY A 106 9.27 3.77 7.84
N TRP A 107 10.36 3.12 7.45
CA TRP A 107 11.26 2.42 8.35
C TRP A 107 12.30 3.39 8.92
N ALA A 108 12.71 3.15 10.17
CA ALA A 108 13.79 3.88 10.83
C ALA A 108 14.80 2.89 11.43
N TRP A 109 16.04 3.33 11.56
CA TRP A 109 17.09 2.50 12.16
C TRP A 109 16.69 2.07 13.57
N GLY A 110 16.93 0.79 13.84
CA GLY A 110 16.55 0.20 15.13
C GLY A 110 15.22 -0.51 15.11
N MET A 111 14.44 -0.31 14.05
CA MET A 111 13.18 -1.06 13.86
C MET A 111 13.47 -2.43 13.27
N VAL A 112 12.63 -3.41 13.63
CA VAL A 112 12.65 -4.73 12.98
C VAL A 112 12.19 -4.54 11.53
N PRO A 113 12.88 -5.13 10.54
CA PRO A 113 12.38 -5.07 9.17
C PRO A 113 11.09 -5.86 9.03
N TYR A 114 10.21 -5.37 8.16
CA TYR A 114 8.92 -6.01 7.90
C TYR A 114 9.06 -7.11 6.85
N THR A 115 8.24 -8.15 7.01
CA THR A 115 8.12 -9.22 6.01
C THR A 115 6.65 -9.42 5.67
N TYR A 116 6.40 -9.91 4.47
CA TYR A 116 5.06 -10.33 4.04
C TYR A 116 5.13 -11.79 3.65
N HIS A 117 4.37 -12.64 4.33
CA HIS A 117 4.49 -14.10 4.23
C HIS A 117 5.96 -14.54 4.40
N GLY A 118 6.66 -13.91 5.34
CA GLY A 118 8.05 -14.22 5.64
C GLY A 118 9.08 -13.66 4.68
N CYS A 119 8.67 -12.94 3.65
CA CYS A 119 9.57 -12.36 2.67
C CYS A 119 9.68 -10.85 2.84
N PRO A 120 10.90 -10.29 3.03
CA PRO A 120 11.07 -8.85 3.16
C PRO A 120 11.14 -8.19 1.78
N TYR A 121 10.31 -7.18 1.57
CA TYR A 121 10.31 -6.39 0.34
C TYR A 121 10.78 -4.98 0.63
N TYR A 122 11.37 -4.33 -0.37
CA TYR A 122 11.78 -2.94 -0.25
C TYR A 122 11.67 -2.25 -1.62
N LYS A 123 11.71 -0.93 -1.62
CA LYS A 123 11.63 -0.16 -2.85
C LYS A 123 13.03 0.19 -3.36
N VAL A 124 13.22 -0.03 -4.66
CA VAL A 124 14.35 0.52 -5.40
C VAL A 124 13.71 1.42 -6.46
N GLU A 125 13.79 2.73 -6.26
CA GLU A 125 13.02 3.70 -7.02
C GLU A 125 11.52 3.40 -6.85
N SER A 126 10.78 3.23 -7.93
CA SER A 126 9.36 2.89 -7.87
C SER A 126 9.10 1.38 -7.88
N THR A 127 10.16 0.57 -7.91
CA THR A 127 10.06 -0.90 -8.06
C THR A 127 10.09 -1.61 -6.72
N THR A 128 9.16 -2.54 -6.53
CA THR A 128 9.13 -3.42 -5.36
C THR A 128 10.00 -4.64 -5.63
N LYS A 129 10.96 -4.90 -4.76
CA LYS A 129 11.88 -6.03 -4.88
C LYS A 129 12.04 -6.74 -3.55
N GLU A 130 12.48 -7.99 -3.58
CA GLU A 130 12.89 -8.68 -2.37
C GLU A 130 14.16 -8.03 -1.83
N MET A 131 14.20 -7.80 -0.53
CA MET A 131 15.36 -7.22 0.14
C MET A 131 16.52 -8.22 0.08
N PRO A 132 17.74 -7.80 -0.26
CA PRO A 132 18.90 -8.69 -0.20
C PRO A 132 19.07 -9.26 1.21
N ARG A 133 19.47 -10.52 1.28
CA ARG A 133 19.57 -11.24 2.55
C ARG A 133 20.50 -10.56 3.54
N ASP A 134 21.64 -10.07 3.07
CA ASP A 134 22.61 -9.39 3.93
C ASP A 134 22.05 -8.09 4.51
N MET A 135 21.26 -7.35 3.74
CA MET A 135 20.58 -6.15 4.21
C MET A 135 19.55 -6.49 5.29
N TYR A 136 18.75 -7.53 5.05
CA TYR A 136 17.76 -7.98 6.00
C TYR A 136 18.39 -8.42 7.32
N GLU A 137 19.45 -9.22 7.25
CA GLU A 137 20.17 -9.69 8.43
C GLU A 137 20.79 -8.54 9.22
N GLU A 138 21.35 -7.56 8.51
CA GLU A 138 21.93 -6.36 9.15
C GLU A 138 20.87 -5.59 9.93
N ARG A 139 19.71 -5.40 9.33
CA ARG A 139 18.60 -4.69 10.00
C ARG A 139 18.10 -5.46 11.21
N LEU A 140 18.05 -6.79 11.14
CA LEU A 140 17.68 -7.63 12.28
C LEU A 140 18.69 -7.47 13.43
N ARG A 141 19.98 -7.48 13.12
CA ARG A 141 21.02 -7.34 14.16
C ARG A 141 20.94 -6.01 14.87
N ARG A 142 20.49 -4.97 14.19
CA ARG A 142 20.41 -3.61 14.76
C ARG A 142 19.06 -3.30 15.40
N SER A 143 18.12 -4.21 15.31
CA SER A 143 16.81 -4.00 15.90
C SER A 143 16.75 -4.35 17.39
#